data_5561568a8dc6e6b95966ea471994e14e
#
_entry.id   5561568a8dc6e6b95966ea471994e14e
#
_cell.length_a   1.000
_cell.length_b   1.000
_cell.length_c   1.000
_cell.angle_alpha   90.00
_cell.angle_beta   90.00
_cell.angle_gamma   90.00
#
_symmetry.space_group_name_H-M   'P 1'
#
loop_
_entity.id
_entity.type
_entity.pdbx_description
1 polymer ?
#
loop_
_entity_poly.entity_id
_entity_poly.type
_entity_poly.pdbx_seq_one_letter_code
_entity_poly.pdbx_strand_id
1 'polypeptide(L)'
;VYSILKKISKVSVVQKKQEKEIVDQYIKELNVKTPSPEQLVKNLSGGNQQKVVLAKALATNCEILIFDEPTRGIDVGAKNEIYKLMNRLAAEGKSIIMISSEMTEVLRMSDRIIVMCEGKITGNIDISEATQEHIMNHATRNIN
;
A
#
# COMPACT_ATOMS: atom_id res chain seq x y z
N VAL A 1 0.86 -6.64 14.23
CA VAL A 1 1.95 -6.86 15.22
C VAL A 1 2.90 -7.98 14.80
N TYR A 2 2.44 -9.09 14.17
CA TYR A 2 3.30 -10.22 13.79
C TYR A 2 4.54 -9.81 12.97
N SER A 3 4.43 -8.82 12.08
CA SER A 3 5.54 -8.33 11.24
C SER A 3 6.70 -7.71 12.03
N ILE A 4 6.48 -7.31 13.28
CA ILE A 4 7.47 -6.65 14.13
C ILE A 4 7.76 -7.39 15.44
N LEU A 5 7.32 -8.65 15.56
CA LEU A 5 7.49 -9.43 16.80
C LEU A 5 8.93 -9.42 17.32
N LYS A 6 9.93 -9.52 16.43
CA LYS A 6 11.34 -9.47 16.83
C LYS A 6 11.73 -8.15 17.50
N LYS A 7 11.08 -7.03 17.15
CA LYS A 7 11.37 -5.70 17.72
C LYS A 7 10.75 -5.52 19.11
N ILE A 8 9.58 -6.14 19.35
CA ILE A 8 8.80 -5.96 20.57
C ILE A 8 8.86 -7.15 21.53
N SER A 9 9.68 -8.19 21.23
CA SER A 9 9.84 -9.36 22.09
C SER A 9 11.20 -9.34 22.76
N LYS A 10 11.22 -9.61 24.07
CA LYS A 10 12.43 -9.95 24.83
C LYS A 10 12.25 -11.37 25.40
N VAL A 11 13.27 -12.22 25.17
CA VAL A 11 13.26 -13.61 25.66
C VAL A 11 11.94 -14.33 25.34
N SER A 12 11.49 -14.22 24.07
CA SER A 12 10.23 -14.81 23.55
C SER A 12 8.92 -14.27 24.19
N VAL A 13 8.99 -13.21 24.98
CA VAL A 13 7.81 -12.56 25.59
C VAL A 13 7.54 -11.24 24.89
N VAL A 14 6.33 -11.05 24.38
CA VAL A 14 5.89 -9.79 23.76
C VAL A 14 5.70 -8.72 24.84
N GLN A 15 6.34 -7.56 24.65
CA GLN A 15 6.18 -6.43 25.54
C GLN A 15 4.89 -5.67 25.22
N LYS A 16 3.82 -5.98 25.94
CA LYS A 16 2.48 -5.41 25.73
C LYS A 16 2.44 -3.88 25.72
N LYS A 17 3.31 -3.22 26.48
CA LYS A 17 3.38 -1.75 26.50
C LYS A 17 3.89 -1.22 25.16
N GLN A 18 4.99 -1.75 24.64
CA GLN A 18 5.53 -1.35 23.33
C GLN A 18 4.58 -1.72 22.19
N GLU A 19 3.94 -2.88 22.27
CA GLU A 19 2.91 -3.28 21.31
C GLU A 19 1.79 -2.24 21.24
N LYS A 20 1.25 -1.84 22.41
CA LYS A 20 0.19 -0.86 22.48
C LYS A 20 0.61 0.51 21.95
N GLU A 21 1.79 1.00 22.32
CA GLU A 21 2.32 2.28 21.83
C GLU A 21 2.41 2.31 20.29
N ILE A 22 2.90 1.24 19.68
CA ILE A 22 3.00 1.13 18.21
C ILE A 22 1.61 1.07 17.56
N VAL A 23 0.69 0.30 18.13
CA VAL A 23 -0.68 0.19 17.61
C VAL A 23 -1.39 1.54 17.68
N ASP A 24 -1.34 2.22 18.82
CA ASP A 24 -1.96 3.52 19.03
C ASP A 24 -1.35 4.58 18.09
N GLN A 25 -0.03 4.53 17.86
CA GLN A 25 0.66 5.39 16.90
C GLN A 25 0.08 5.22 15.50
N TYR A 26 -0.01 3.98 14.97
CA TYR A 26 -0.50 3.76 13.61
C TYR A 26 -2.00 3.96 13.44
N ILE A 27 -2.81 3.70 14.47
CA ILE A 27 -4.23 4.06 14.47
C ILE A 27 -4.39 5.56 14.25
N LYS A 28 -3.62 6.37 14.97
CA LYS A 28 -3.64 7.83 14.86
C LYS A 28 -3.06 8.31 13.54
N GLU A 29 -1.89 7.80 13.16
CA GLU A 29 -1.16 8.24 11.95
C GLU A 29 -1.93 7.98 10.67
N LEU A 30 -2.58 6.81 10.56
CA LEU A 30 -3.38 6.42 9.40
C LEU A 30 -4.86 6.77 9.54
N ASN A 31 -5.24 7.44 10.63
CA ASN A 31 -6.63 7.77 10.92
C ASN A 31 -7.56 6.54 10.77
N VAL A 32 -7.20 5.43 11.43
CA VAL A 32 -8.00 4.20 11.41
C VAL A 32 -9.23 4.41 12.31
N LYS A 33 -10.41 4.37 11.73
CA LYS A 33 -11.67 4.47 12.48
C LYS A 33 -11.99 3.11 13.09
N THR A 34 -11.71 2.95 14.37
CA THR A 34 -12.00 1.75 15.16
C THR A 34 -12.50 2.14 16.55
N PRO A 35 -13.46 1.38 17.15
CA PRO A 35 -13.92 1.62 18.53
C PRO A 35 -12.85 1.28 19.57
N SER A 36 -11.97 0.33 19.28
CA SER A 36 -10.83 -0.04 20.13
C SER A 36 -9.71 -0.70 19.33
N PRO A 37 -8.45 -0.71 19.86
CA PRO A 37 -7.34 -1.44 19.25
C PRO A 37 -7.55 -2.96 19.18
N GLU A 38 -8.40 -3.52 20.05
CA GLU A 38 -8.72 -4.95 20.14
C GLU A 38 -9.80 -5.38 19.13
N GLN A 39 -10.42 -4.42 18.42
CA GLN A 39 -11.45 -4.71 17.43
C GLN A 39 -10.93 -5.64 16.36
N LEU A 40 -11.70 -6.69 16.04
CA LEU A 40 -11.37 -7.59 14.95
C LEU A 40 -11.42 -6.85 13.62
N VAL A 41 -10.36 -6.97 12.82
CA VAL A 41 -10.20 -6.26 11.53
C VAL A 41 -11.37 -6.54 10.58
N LYS A 42 -11.90 -7.77 10.56
CA LYS A 42 -13.05 -8.14 9.73
C LYS A 42 -14.32 -7.32 9.98
N ASN A 43 -14.43 -6.67 11.15
CA ASN A 43 -15.57 -5.85 11.52
C ASN A 43 -15.39 -4.37 11.17
N LEU A 44 -14.23 -3.99 10.61
CA LEU A 44 -13.96 -2.64 10.11
C LEU A 44 -14.46 -2.48 8.68
N SER A 45 -14.71 -1.24 8.26
CA SER A 45 -14.96 -0.95 6.83
C SER A 45 -13.75 -1.31 5.97
N GLY A 46 -13.96 -1.60 4.68
CA GLY A 46 -12.90 -1.98 3.75
C GLY A 46 -11.72 -1.01 3.75
N GLY A 47 -11.97 0.29 3.74
CA GLY A 47 -10.92 1.31 3.82
C GLY A 47 -10.12 1.27 5.12
N ASN A 48 -10.76 0.97 6.27
CA ASN A 48 -10.05 0.81 7.54
C ASN A 48 -9.29 -0.52 7.61
N GLN A 49 -9.81 -1.60 7.02
CA GLN A 49 -9.07 -2.85 6.87
C GLN A 49 -7.79 -2.64 6.06
N GLN A 50 -7.87 -1.91 4.95
CA GLN A 50 -6.72 -1.59 4.12
C GLN A 50 -5.67 -0.75 4.86
N LYS A 51 -6.10 0.24 5.65
CA LYS A 51 -5.21 1.01 6.52
C LYS A 51 -4.48 0.14 7.54
N VAL A 52 -5.13 -0.89 8.08
CA VAL A 52 -4.47 -1.86 8.99
C VAL A 52 -3.42 -2.68 8.24
N VAL A 53 -3.67 -3.07 6.99
CA VAL A 53 -2.67 -3.75 6.15
C VAL A 53 -1.46 -2.85 5.91
N LEU A 54 -1.70 -1.58 5.56
CA LEU A 54 -0.64 -0.58 5.37
C LEU A 54 0.15 -0.35 6.67
N ALA A 55 -0.53 -0.23 7.83
CA ALA A 55 0.12 -0.10 9.13
C ALA A 55 1.10 -1.25 9.41
N LYS A 56 0.74 -2.49 9.04
CA LYS A 56 1.63 -3.65 9.20
C LYS A 56 2.90 -3.52 8.36
N ALA A 57 2.80 -3.05 7.13
CA ALA A 57 3.94 -2.83 6.25
C ALA A 57 4.83 -1.71 6.79
N LEU A 58 4.25 -0.57 7.17
CA LEU A 58 4.99 0.58 7.71
C LEU A 58 5.71 0.26 9.02
N ALA A 59 5.10 -0.52 9.91
CA ALA A 59 5.72 -0.92 11.18
C ALA A 59 7.04 -1.69 11.00
N THR A 60 7.29 -2.32 9.85
CA THR A 60 8.55 -2.98 9.53
C THR A 60 9.70 -1.99 9.27
N ASN A 61 9.37 -0.73 9.00
CA ASN A 61 10.30 0.33 8.63
C ASN A 61 11.16 -0.02 7.40
N CYS A 62 10.57 -0.68 6.40
CA CYS A 62 11.22 -0.99 5.14
C CYS A 62 11.44 0.29 4.31
N GLU A 63 12.49 0.31 3.52
CA GLU A 63 12.77 1.39 2.56
C GLU A 63 11.98 1.21 1.27
N ILE A 64 11.66 -0.04 0.91
CA ILE A 64 10.88 -0.39 -0.28
C ILE A 64 9.55 -0.97 0.18
N LEU A 65 8.46 -0.43 -0.31
CA LEU A 65 7.09 -0.84 -0.02
C LEU A 65 6.42 -1.35 -1.30
N ILE A 66 5.84 -2.53 -1.25
CA ILE A 66 5.07 -3.11 -2.36
C ILE A 66 3.61 -3.14 -1.95
N PHE A 67 2.77 -2.46 -2.70
CA PHE A 67 1.33 -2.41 -2.52
C PHE A 67 0.62 -3.09 -3.69
N ASP A 68 -0.03 -4.20 -3.41
CA ASP A 68 -0.80 -4.97 -4.38
C ASP A 68 -2.28 -4.63 -4.24
N GLU A 69 -2.86 -4.02 -5.28
CA GLU A 69 -4.24 -3.54 -5.36
C GLU A 69 -4.67 -2.74 -4.11
N PRO A 70 -3.93 -1.68 -3.71
CA PRO A 70 -4.09 -1.03 -2.40
C PRO A 70 -5.45 -0.35 -2.21
N THR A 71 -6.19 -0.10 -3.28
CA THR A 71 -7.46 0.61 -3.26
C THR A 71 -8.63 -0.22 -3.75
N ARG A 72 -8.43 -1.51 -4.00
CA ARG A 72 -9.46 -2.39 -4.52
C ARG A 72 -10.61 -2.56 -3.53
N GLY A 73 -11.84 -2.34 -4.01
CA GLY A 73 -13.05 -2.58 -3.22
C GLY A 73 -13.32 -1.56 -2.10
N ILE A 74 -12.66 -0.39 -2.13
CA ILE A 74 -12.90 0.70 -1.18
C ILE A 74 -13.53 1.91 -1.87
N ASP A 75 -14.20 2.75 -1.08
CA ASP A 75 -14.85 3.95 -1.57
C ASP A 75 -13.83 5.06 -1.98
N VAL A 76 -14.31 6.02 -2.77
CA VAL A 76 -13.47 7.10 -3.34
C VAL A 76 -12.78 7.94 -2.25
N GLY A 77 -13.45 8.15 -1.12
CA GLY A 77 -12.89 8.90 0.01
C GLY A 77 -11.69 8.18 0.62
N ALA A 78 -11.85 6.88 0.88
CA ALA A 78 -10.78 6.04 1.40
C ALA A 78 -9.62 5.86 0.40
N LYS A 79 -9.89 5.76 -0.92
CA LYS A 79 -8.84 5.76 -1.96
C LYS A 79 -7.97 7.01 -1.85
N ASN A 80 -8.57 8.18 -1.76
CA ASN A 80 -7.83 9.44 -1.66
C ASN A 80 -6.94 9.52 -0.40
N GLU A 81 -7.38 8.95 0.72
CA GLU A 81 -6.55 8.89 1.93
C GLU A 81 -5.33 7.98 1.73
N ILE A 82 -5.48 6.85 1.02
CA ILE A 82 -4.36 5.96 0.68
C ILE A 82 -3.38 6.65 -0.28
N TYR A 83 -3.86 7.36 -1.30
CA TYR A 83 -2.99 8.11 -2.21
C TYR A 83 -2.18 9.19 -1.48
N LYS A 84 -2.82 9.94 -0.57
CA LYS A 84 -2.11 10.92 0.27
C LYS A 84 -1.04 10.28 1.14
N LEU A 85 -1.32 9.10 1.69
CA LEU A 85 -0.35 8.33 2.47
C LEU A 85 0.84 7.92 1.59
N MET A 86 0.60 7.34 0.41
CA MET A 86 1.66 6.91 -0.51
C MET A 86 2.55 8.09 -0.92
N ASN A 87 1.95 9.23 -1.30
CA ASN A 87 2.70 10.44 -1.66
C ASN A 87 3.54 10.96 -0.50
N ARG A 88 3.02 10.92 0.75
CA ARG A 88 3.78 11.30 1.93
C ARG A 88 4.99 10.38 2.13
N LEU A 89 4.79 9.07 2.03
CA LEU A 89 5.87 8.08 2.18
C LEU A 89 6.95 8.24 1.11
N ALA A 90 6.56 8.51 -0.14
CA ALA A 90 7.51 8.82 -1.21
C ALA A 90 8.30 10.11 -0.91
N ALA A 91 7.63 11.15 -0.42
CA ALA A 91 8.29 12.39 0.00
C ALA A 91 9.25 12.20 1.20
N GLU A 92 8.98 11.21 2.05
CA GLU A 92 9.87 10.78 3.16
C GLU A 92 11.05 9.91 2.67
N GLY A 93 11.18 9.69 1.35
CA GLY A 93 12.28 8.92 0.75
C GLY A 93 12.04 7.42 0.63
N LYS A 94 10.82 6.93 0.88
CA LYS A 94 10.47 5.52 0.64
C LYS A 94 10.28 5.26 -0.85
N SER A 95 10.76 4.12 -1.32
CA SER A 95 10.47 3.62 -2.67
C SER A 95 9.17 2.82 -2.66
N ILE A 96 8.27 3.12 -3.59
CA ILE A 96 6.95 2.47 -3.66
C ILE A 96 6.81 1.74 -4.99
N ILE A 97 6.43 0.48 -4.92
CA ILE A 97 5.95 -0.31 -6.07
C ILE A 97 4.45 -0.53 -5.86
N MET A 98 3.65 0.07 -6.72
CA MET A 98 2.20 -0.12 -6.71
C MET A 98 1.80 -1.03 -7.85
N ILE A 99 1.07 -2.09 -7.54
CA ILE A 99 0.42 -2.96 -8.51
C ILE A 99 -1.05 -2.59 -8.53
N SER A 100 -1.60 -2.24 -9.68
CA SER A 100 -3.00 -1.88 -9.83
C SER A 100 -3.54 -2.28 -11.20
N SER A 101 -4.76 -2.73 -11.25
CA SER A 101 -5.56 -2.96 -12.46
C SER A 101 -6.36 -1.73 -12.89
N GLU A 102 -6.40 -0.68 -12.06
CA GLU A 102 -7.12 0.56 -12.37
C GLU A 102 -6.22 1.55 -13.12
N MET A 103 -6.45 1.72 -14.42
CA MET A 103 -5.67 2.58 -15.31
C MET A 103 -5.54 4.03 -14.78
N THR A 104 -6.64 4.58 -14.26
CA THR A 104 -6.68 5.94 -13.72
C THR A 104 -5.81 6.09 -12.47
N GLU A 105 -5.72 5.05 -11.65
CA GLU A 105 -4.84 5.02 -10.48
C GLU A 105 -3.39 4.98 -10.90
N VAL A 106 -3.04 4.09 -11.84
CA VAL A 106 -1.68 3.96 -12.37
C VAL A 106 -1.18 5.28 -12.95
N LEU A 107 -1.97 5.92 -13.81
CA LEU A 107 -1.61 7.21 -14.43
C LEU A 107 -1.47 8.35 -13.42
N ARG A 108 -2.26 8.32 -12.33
CA ARG A 108 -2.26 9.38 -11.33
C ARG A 108 -1.13 9.27 -10.32
N MET A 109 -0.72 8.05 -9.99
CA MET A 109 0.11 7.78 -8.81
C MET A 109 1.55 7.38 -9.14
N SER A 110 1.86 7.13 -10.41
CA SER A 110 3.17 6.60 -10.81
C SER A 110 4.07 7.70 -11.39
N ASP A 111 5.38 7.60 -11.12
CA ASP A 111 6.40 8.36 -11.83
C ASP A 111 6.88 7.57 -13.07
N ARG A 112 6.79 6.24 -13.01
CA ARG A 112 7.18 5.31 -14.05
C ARG A 112 6.28 4.08 -14.02
N ILE A 113 5.91 3.58 -15.18
CA ILE A 113 4.97 2.46 -15.34
C ILE A 113 5.67 1.28 -16.00
N ILE A 114 5.62 0.13 -15.34
CA ILE A 114 6.03 -1.15 -15.90
C ILE A 114 4.77 -1.90 -16.32
N VAL A 115 4.67 -2.20 -17.60
CA VAL A 115 3.54 -2.96 -18.15
C VAL A 115 3.95 -4.41 -18.28
N MET A 116 3.07 -5.31 -17.86
CA MET A 116 3.25 -6.75 -17.97
C MET A 116 2.16 -7.38 -18.83
N CYS A 117 2.53 -8.31 -19.67
CA CYS A 117 1.63 -9.15 -20.43
C CYS A 117 2.16 -10.59 -20.45
N GLU A 118 1.29 -11.57 -20.15
CA GLU A 118 1.64 -13.00 -20.13
C GLU A 118 2.93 -13.34 -19.35
N GLY A 119 3.12 -12.69 -18.20
CA GLY A 119 4.28 -12.91 -17.33
C GLY A 119 5.59 -12.26 -17.78
N LYS A 120 5.58 -11.48 -18.87
CA LYS A 120 6.74 -10.75 -19.38
C LYS A 120 6.54 -9.24 -19.25
N ILE A 121 7.65 -8.51 -19.06
CA ILE A 121 7.63 -7.04 -19.13
C ILE A 121 7.59 -6.65 -20.60
N THR A 122 6.54 -5.93 -20.99
CA THR A 122 6.29 -5.49 -22.35
C THR A 122 6.44 -3.99 -22.52
N GLY A 123 6.43 -3.23 -21.44
CA GLY A 123 6.62 -1.78 -21.46
C GLY A 123 7.31 -1.27 -20.21
N ASN A 124 8.11 -0.22 -20.40
CA ASN A 124 8.71 0.59 -19.32
C ASN A 124 8.56 2.05 -19.75
N ILE A 125 7.60 2.75 -19.18
CA ILE A 125 7.06 4.02 -19.69
C ILE A 125 7.25 5.07 -18.59
N ASP A 126 7.89 6.19 -18.92
CA ASP A 126 7.92 7.38 -18.07
C ASP A 126 6.53 8.01 -18.04
N ILE A 127 6.13 8.59 -16.89
CA ILE A 127 4.79 9.16 -16.74
C ILE A 127 4.53 10.29 -17.72
N SER A 128 5.55 11.03 -18.12
CA SER A 128 5.45 12.12 -19.12
C SER A 128 5.01 11.65 -20.51
N GLU A 129 5.23 10.36 -20.83
CA GLU A 129 4.86 9.74 -22.10
C GLU A 129 3.66 8.78 -21.95
N ALA A 130 3.17 8.59 -20.74
CA ALA A 130 2.15 7.61 -20.44
C ALA A 130 0.76 8.11 -20.85
N THR A 131 0.11 7.36 -21.72
CA THR A 131 -1.31 7.50 -22.05
C THR A 131 -2.01 6.16 -21.86
N GLN A 132 -3.33 6.17 -21.70
CA GLN A 132 -4.11 4.93 -21.63
C GLN A 132 -3.86 4.04 -22.84
N GLU A 133 -3.83 4.63 -24.05
CA GLU A 133 -3.58 3.92 -25.28
C GLU A 133 -2.17 3.30 -25.30
N HIS A 134 -1.15 4.07 -24.91
CA HIS A 134 0.24 3.60 -24.85
C HIS A 134 0.39 2.41 -23.91
N ILE A 135 -0.19 2.50 -22.72
CA ILE A 135 -0.17 1.39 -21.74
C ILE A 135 -0.92 0.18 -22.29
N MET A 136 -2.13 0.36 -22.86
CA MET A 136 -2.93 -0.74 -23.41
C MET A 136 -2.25 -1.45 -24.58
N ASN A 137 -1.55 -0.72 -25.45
CA ASN A 137 -0.78 -1.31 -26.54
C ASN A 137 0.31 -2.27 -26.02
N HIS A 138 0.92 -1.97 -24.89
CA HIS A 138 1.87 -2.86 -24.23
C HIS A 138 1.18 -4.02 -23.49
N ALA A 139 0.02 -3.76 -22.84
CA ALA A 139 -0.70 -4.75 -22.07
C ALA A 139 -1.35 -5.85 -22.93
N THR A 140 -1.68 -5.54 -24.19
CA THR A 140 -2.35 -6.46 -25.13
C THR A 140 -1.40 -6.97 -26.23
N ARG A 141 -0.12 -6.70 -26.14
CA ARG A 141 0.86 -7.10 -27.16
C ARG A 141 1.03 -8.61 -27.15
N ASN A 142 0.62 -9.27 -28.24
CA ASN A 142 0.90 -10.68 -28.44
C ASN A 142 2.42 -10.87 -28.51
N ILE A 143 2.96 -11.62 -27.55
CA ILE A 143 4.38 -11.97 -27.51
C ILE A 143 4.51 -13.29 -28.27
N ASN A 144 4.71 -13.20 -29.59
CA ASN A 144 5.12 -14.36 -30.41
C ASN A 144 6.58 -14.74 -30.12
#